data_4f5b0fc542a54b11e4cdc2347c78404e
#
_entry.id   4f5b0fc542a54b11e4cdc2347c78404e
#
_cell.length_a   1.000
_cell.length_b   1.000
_cell.length_c   1.000
_cell.angle_alpha   90.00
_cell.angle_beta   90.00
_cell.angle_gamma   90.00
#
_symmetry.space_group_name_H-M   'P 1'
#
loop_
_entity.id
_entity.type
_entity.pdbx_description
1 polymer ?
#
loop_
_entity_poly.entity_id
_entity_poly.type
_entity_poly.pdbx_seq_one_letter_code
_entity_poly.pdbx_strand_id
1 'polypeptide(L)'
;MPAVVLALCSSIVWGVTDFVGGRLVRRHPVATISLLSHSSGFAGLGLAVAIAGFHEKAFLLGVAAGGFGAVSLYTFYKAMSLGTMSIVSPLLSLGSVLAFALAVAGGERPTSLAVVGALVAFGGAILASFGEHASGGDRRRDEEPSAGR
;
A
#
# COMPACT_ATOMS: atom_id res chain seq x y z
N MET A 1 -16.59 7.36 16.73
CA MET A 1 -17.23 7.12 15.42
C MET A 1 -16.54 7.84 14.26
N PRO A 2 -16.20 9.16 14.28
CA PRO A 2 -15.56 9.82 13.12
C PRO A 2 -14.21 9.21 12.72
N ALA A 3 -13.38 8.78 13.66
CA ALA A 3 -12.08 8.18 13.37
C ALA A 3 -12.17 6.88 12.54
N VAL A 4 -13.15 6.03 12.83
CA VAL A 4 -13.35 4.77 12.09
C VAL A 4 -13.81 5.06 10.66
N VAL A 5 -14.72 6.02 10.48
CA VAL A 5 -15.19 6.43 9.15
C VAL A 5 -14.03 7.01 8.32
N LEU A 6 -13.23 7.89 8.93
CA LEU A 6 -12.05 8.46 8.27
C LEU A 6 -11.02 7.38 7.90
N ALA A 7 -10.78 6.40 8.77
CA ALA A 7 -9.88 5.29 8.49
C ALA A 7 -10.38 4.44 7.31
N LEU A 8 -11.68 4.13 7.26
CA LEU A 8 -12.28 3.39 6.15
C LEU A 8 -12.20 4.16 4.83
N CYS A 9 -12.55 5.45 4.85
CA CYS A 9 -12.42 6.31 3.66
C CYS A 9 -10.96 6.36 3.17
N SER A 10 -10.00 6.54 4.09
CA SER A 10 -8.58 6.54 3.76
C SER A 10 -8.15 5.21 3.14
N SER A 11 -8.59 4.08 3.67
CA SER A 11 -8.28 2.75 3.14
C SER A 11 -8.82 2.54 1.73
N ILE A 12 -10.02 3.03 1.43
CA ILE A 12 -10.61 2.95 0.09
C ILE A 12 -9.80 3.79 -0.89
N VAL A 13 -9.50 5.05 -0.52
CA VAL A 13 -8.71 5.97 -1.37
C VAL A 13 -7.33 5.38 -1.64
N TRP A 14 -6.68 4.85 -0.60
CA TRP A 14 -5.37 4.21 -0.73
C TRP A 14 -5.43 3.00 -1.67
N GLY A 15 -6.38 2.10 -1.48
CA GLY A 15 -6.55 0.91 -2.32
C GLY A 15 -6.81 1.26 -3.80
N VAL A 16 -7.62 2.27 -4.08
CA VAL A 16 -7.85 2.77 -5.45
C VAL A 16 -6.57 3.35 -6.03
N THR A 17 -5.82 4.14 -5.26
CA THR A 17 -4.56 4.76 -5.70
C THR A 17 -3.51 3.68 -6.03
N ASP A 18 -3.37 2.67 -5.19
CA ASP A 18 -2.44 1.56 -5.42
C ASP A 18 -2.82 0.74 -6.65
N PHE A 19 -4.10 0.47 -6.84
CA PHE A 19 -4.59 -0.25 -8.02
C PHE A 19 -4.32 0.52 -9.31
N VAL A 20 -4.66 1.80 -9.34
CA VAL A 20 -4.43 2.67 -10.50
C VAL A 20 -2.94 2.84 -10.74
N GLY A 21 -2.15 3.11 -9.70
CA GLY A 21 -0.70 3.24 -9.76
C GLY A 21 -0.04 1.97 -10.30
N GLY A 22 -0.43 0.80 -9.79
CA GLY A 22 0.06 -0.50 -10.24
C GLY A 22 -0.26 -0.80 -11.71
N ARG A 23 -1.42 -0.34 -12.19
CA ARG A 23 -1.77 -0.45 -13.61
C ARG A 23 -0.96 0.50 -14.50
N LEU A 24 -0.70 1.72 -14.02
CA LEU A 24 0.05 2.74 -14.74
C LEU A 24 1.53 2.38 -14.87
N VAL A 25 2.18 1.85 -13.85
CA VAL A 25 3.61 1.48 -13.89
C VAL A 25 3.93 0.31 -14.82
N ARG A 26 2.91 -0.41 -15.28
CA ARG A 26 3.05 -1.43 -16.32
C ARG A 26 3.13 -0.84 -17.73
N ARG A 27 2.70 0.41 -17.91
CA ARG A 27 2.63 1.10 -19.20
C ARG A 27 3.54 2.31 -19.29
N HIS A 28 3.98 2.84 -18.17
CA HIS A 28 4.79 4.05 -18.06
C HIS A 28 6.02 3.84 -17.18
N PRO A 29 7.08 4.62 -17.34
CA PRO A 29 8.26 4.53 -16.49
C PRO A 29 7.90 4.70 -15.00
N VAL A 30 8.42 3.83 -14.16
CA VAL A 30 8.18 3.85 -12.69
C VAL A 30 8.53 5.21 -12.08
N ALA A 31 9.64 5.82 -12.54
CA ALA A 31 10.08 7.12 -12.06
C ALA A 31 9.03 8.22 -12.32
N THR A 32 8.39 8.22 -13.49
CA THR A 32 7.34 9.20 -13.83
C THR A 32 6.13 9.08 -12.92
N ILE A 33 5.67 7.85 -12.68
CA ILE A 33 4.50 7.61 -11.80
C ILE A 33 4.84 7.97 -10.34
N SER A 34 6.04 7.60 -9.88
CA SER A 34 6.50 7.97 -8.53
C SER A 34 6.61 9.48 -8.35
N LEU A 35 7.18 10.19 -9.31
CA LEU A 35 7.27 11.65 -9.27
C LEU A 35 5.89 12.31 -9.26
N LEU A 36 4.97 11.84 -10.09
CA LEU A 36 3.61 12.38 -10.14
C LEU A 36 2.87 12.16 -8.81
N SER A 37 2.99 10.97 -8.23
CA SER A 37 2.42 10.66 -6.92
C SER A 37 3.00 11.55 -5.82
N HIS A 38 4.31 11.75 -5.79
CA HIS A 38 4.95 12.64 -4.80
C HIS A 38 4.55 14.10 -5.00
N SER A 39 4.51 14.57 -6.26
CA SER A 39 4.12 15.95 -6.55
C SER A 39 2.70 16.26 -6.10
N SER A 40 1.76 15.33 -6.28
CA SER A 40 0.39 15.49 -5.79
C SER A 40 0.31 15.51 -4.25
N GLY A 41 1.11 14.67 -3.59
CA GLY A 41 1.26 14.66 -2.13
C GLY A 41 1.86 15.98 -1.60
N PHE A 42 2.89 16.51 -2.26
CA PHE A 42 3.48 17.81 -1.91
C PHE A 42 2.48 18.96 -2.06
N ALA A 43 1.69 18.97 -3.13
CA ALA A 43 0.65 19.99 -3.32
C ALA A 43 -0.40 19.93 -2.21
N GLY A 44 -0.88 18.74 -1.86
CA GLY A 44 -1.84 18.54 -0.77
C GLY A 44 -1.27 18.95 0.61
N LEU A 45 -0.02 18.55 0.89
CA LEU A 45 0.65 18.92 2.13
C LEU A 45 0.93 20.43 2.20
N GLY A 46 1.37 21.04 1.10
CA GLY A 46 1.57 22.49 1.01
C GLY A 46 0.30 23.27 1.33
N LEU A 47 -0.84 22.82 0.80
CA LEU A 47 -2.15 23.40 1.12
C LEU A 47 -2.50 23.22 2.61
N ALA A 48 -2.26 22.04 3.16
CA ALA A 48 -2.51 21.77 4.58
C ALA A 48 -1.66 22.66 5.50
N VAL A 49 -0.37 22.84 5.17
CA VAL A 49 0.54 23.75 5.93
C VAL A 49 0.11 25.20 5.79
N ALA A 50 -0.36 25.62 4.62
CA ALA A 50 -0.87 26.98 4.40
C ALA A 50 -2.10 27.29 5.29
N ILE A 51 -2.91 26.27 5.57
CA ILE A 51 -4.11 26.41 6.43
C ILE A 51 -3.77 26.26 7.91
N ALA A 52 -2.95 25.26 8.28
CA ALA A 52 -2.69 24.89 9.67
C ALA A 52 -1.48 25.61 10.31
N GLY A 53 -0.65 26.27 9.49
CA GLY A 53 0.58 26.90 9.91
C GLY A 53 1.81 25.99 9.88
N PHE A 54 2.98 26.59 9.92
CA PHE A 54 4.27 25.91 9.85
C PHE A 54 4.82 25.59 11.25
N HIS A 55 5.23 24.34 11.45
CA HIS A 55 5.86 23.86 12.68
C HIS A 55 7.23 23.26 12.36
N GLU A 56 8.31 23.91 12.80
CA GLU A 56 9.68 23.53 12.45
C GLU A 56 10.05 22.09 12.83
N LYS A 57 9.68 21.62 14.04
CA LYS A 57 9.94 20.25 14.48
C LYS A 57 9.19 19.21 13.62
N ALA A 58 7.94 19.51 13.28
CA ALA A 58 7.15 18.65 12.41
C ALA A 58 7.72 18.61 10.98
N PHE A 59 8.28 19.73 10.51
CA PHE A 59 8.93 19.81 9.21
C PHE A 59 10.18 18.93 9.12
N LEU A 60 11.08 18.98 10.09
CA LEU A 60 12.29 18.15 10.10
C LEU A 60 11.97 16.65 10.12
N LEU A 61 11.04 16.25 10.98
CA LEU A 61 10.55 14.87 11.04
C LEU A 61 9.85 14.47 9.73
N GLY A 62 9.08 15.39 9.13
CA GLY A 62 8.41 15.19 7.86
C GLY A 62 9.38 15.03 6.70
N VAL A 63 10.48 15.75 6.65
CA VAL A 63 11.53 15.60 5.62
C VAL A 63 12.18 14.22 5.75
N ALA A 64 12.54 13.79 6.95
CA ALA A 64 13.11 12.47 7.17
C ALA A 64 12.13 11.36 6.76
N ALA A 65 10.89 11.42 7.25
CA ALA A 65 9.84 10.46 6.91
C ALA A 65 9.52 10.46 5.41
N GLY A 66 9.50 11.65 4.77
CA GLY A 66 9.27 11.81 3.33
C GLY A 66 10.37 11.19 2.48
N GLY A 67 11.64 11.30 2.91
CA GLY A 67 12.77 10.64 2.24
C GLY A 67 12.64 9.12 2.24
N PHE A 68 12.33 8.52 3.39
CA PHE A 68 12.05 7.09 3.48
C PHE A 68 10.81 6.70 2.68
N GLY A 69 9.75 7.53 2.73
CA GLY A 69 8.54 7.34 1.96
C GLY A 69 8.78 7.34 0.46
N ALA A 70 9.64 8.22 -0.04
CA ALA A 70 9.99 8.29 -1.45
C ALA A 70 10.71 7.02 -1.93
N VAL A 71 11.67 6.52 -1.18
CA VAL A 71 12.37 5.26 -1.48
C VAL A 71 11.40 4.09 -1.42
N SER A 72 10.54 4.05 -0.40
CA SER A 72 9.53 3.01 -0.23
C SER A 72 8.55 2.97 -1.40
N LEU A 73 8.00 4.11 -1.79
CA LEU A 73 7.04 4.21 -2.89
C LEU A 73 7.66 3.84 -4.25
N TYR A 74 8.90 4.29 -4.49
CA TYR A 74 9.62 3.91 -5.70
C TYR A 74 9.85 2.39 -5.76
N THR A 75 10.30 1.80 -4.64
CA THR A 75 10.55 0.35 -4.53
C THR A 75 9.25 -0.43 -4.70
N PHE A 76 8.16 0.05 -4.11
CA PHE A 76 6.83 -0.52 -4.25
C PHE A 76 6.36 -0.53 -5.72
N TYR A 77 6.41 0.60 -6.41
CA TYR A 77 6.06 0.67 -7.82
C TYR A 77 6.99 -0.16 -8.71
N LYS A 78 8.27 -0.23 -8.35
CA LYS A 78 9.23 -1.11 -9.04
C LYS A 78 8.85 -2.57 -8.87
N ALA A 79 8.51 -3.00 -7.66
CA ALA A 79 8.02 -4.36 -7.40
C ALA A 79 6.76 -4.67 -8.20
N MET A 80 5.79 -3.74 -8.25
CA MET A 80 4.56 -3.90 -9.05
C MET A 80 4.81 -3.95 -10.55
N SER A 81 5.87 -3.32 -11.05
CA SER A 81 6.25 -3.36 -12.47
C SER A 81 6.89 -4.69 -12.89
N LEU A 82 7.54 -5.38 -11.93
CA LEU A 82 8.29 -6.61 -12.17
C LEU A 82 7.52 -7.88 -11.77
N GLY A 83 6.65 -7.76 -10.76
CA GLY A 83 5.93 -8.88 -10.17
C GLY A 83 4.44 -8.88 -10.47
N THR A 84 3.79 -9.99 -10.11
CA THR A 84 2.33 -10.07 -10.07
C THR A 84 1.81 -9.43 -8.79
N MET A 85 0.66 -8.76 -8.87
CA MET A 85 0.00 -8.16 -7.69
C MET A 85 -0.23 -9.17 -6.57
N SER A 86 -0.45 -10.42 -6.90
CA SER A 86 -0.63 -11.53 -5.96
C SER A 86 0.53 -11.74 -4.99
N ILE A 87 1.75 -11.39 -5.38
CA ILE A 87 2.95 -11.53 -4.53
C ILE A 87 3.21 -10.23 -3.76
N VAL A 88 3.00 -9.09 -4.41
CA VAL A 88 3.30 -7.78 -3.83
C VAL A 88 2.32 -7.41 -2.72
N SER A 89 1.03 -7.71 -2.88
CA SER A 89 -0.01 -7.41 -1.90
C SER A 89 0.22 -8.05 -0.52
N PRO A 90 0.50 -9.37 -0.40
CA PRO A 90 0.80 -9.99 0.88
C PRO A 90 2.07 -9.44 1.54
N LEU A 91 3.10 -9.15 0.76
CA LEU A 91 4.33 -8.53 1.27
C LEU A 91 4.07 -7.16 1.91
N LEU A 92 3.18 -6.37 1.34
CA LEU A 92 2.77 -5.08 1.93
C LEU A 92 2.01 -5.24 3.23
N SER A 93 1.18 -6.27 3.36
CA SER A 93 0.44 -6.54 4.60
C SER A 93 1.38 -6.88 5.77
N LEU A 94 2.57 -7.44 5.52
CA LEU A 94 3.60 -7.66 6.54
C LEU A 94 4.08 -6.35 7.18
N GLY A 95 4.10 -5.25 6.44
CA GLY A 95 4.41 -3.92 6.99
C GLY A 95 3.43 -3.49 8.08
N SER A 96 2.15 -3.78 7.90
CA SER A 96 1.11 -3.50 8.90
C SER A 96 1.24 -4.38 10.14
N VAL A 97 1.65 -5.65 9.97
CA VAL A 97 1.94 -6.55 11.10
C VAL A 97 3.10 -6.00 11.91
N LEU A 98 4.17 -5.59 11.25
CA LEU A 98 5.36 -5.03 11.90
C LEU A 98 5.00 -3.73 12.65
N ALA A 99 4.23 -2.83 12.02
CA ALA A 99 3.78 -1.60 12.67
C ALA A 99 2.93 -1.89 13.92
N PHE A 100 2.01 -2.84 13.84
CA PHE A 100 1.20 -3.25 14.98
C PHE A 100 2.07 -3.86 16.10
N ALA A 101 3.02 -4.74 15.76
CA ALA A 101 3.92 -5.35 16.72
C ALA A 101 4.80 -4.29 17.42
N LEU A 102 5.31 -3.31 16.69
CA LEU A 102 6.10 -2.21 17.24
C LEU A 102 5.27 -1.32 18.17
N ALA A 103 4.02 -1.03 17.83
CA ALA A 103 3.12 -0.26 18.69
C ALA A 103 2.86 -0.98 20.02
N VAL A 104 2.60 -2.27 19.98
CA VAL A 104 2.44 -3.11 21.20
C VAL A 104 3.74 -3.19 22.00
N ALA A 105 4.88 -3.37 21.35
CA ALA A 105 6.19 -3.37 21.99
C ALA A 105 6.54 -2.01 22.61
N GLY A 106 6.05 -0.92 22.02
CA GLY A 106 6.16 0.45 22.54
C GLY A 106 5.25 0.75 23.73
N GLY A 107 4.47 -0.24 24.18
CA GLY A 107 3.59 -0.13 25.37
C GLY A 107 2.16 0.28 25.03
N GLU A 108 1.78 0.39 23.78
CA GLU A 108 0.38 0.59 23.40
C GLU A 108 -0.45 -0.65 23.76
N ARG A 109 -1.62 -0.42 24.33
CA ARG A 109 -2.56 -1.49 24.72
C ARG A 109 -3.76 -1.46 23.78
N PRO A 110 -3.72 -2.20 22.66
CA PRO A 110 -4.85 -2.26 21.74
C PRO A 110 -6.07 -2.85 22.43
N THR A 111 -7.24 -2.33 22.09
CA THR A 111 -8.51 -2.91 22.56
C THR A 111 -8.71 -4.29 21.97
N SER A 112 -9.47 -5.16 22.65
CA SER A 112 -9.80 -6.50 22.13
C SER A 112 -10.40 -6.45 20.72
N LEU A 113 -11.20 -5.43 20.44
CA LEU A 113 -11.79 -5.20 19.10
C LEU A 113 -10.71 -4.88 18.04
N ALA A 114 -9.68 -4.11 18.40
CA ALA A 114 -8.57 -3.80 17.50
C ALA A 114 -7.74 -5.06 17.18
N VAL A 115 -7.50 -5.91 18.19
CA VAL A 115 -6.80 -7.19 18.00
C VAL A 115 -7.59 -8.12 17.07
N VAL A 116 -8.89 -8.29 17.32
CA VAL A 116 -9.77 -9.12 16.47
C VAL A 116 -9.80 -8.55 15.05
N GLY A 117 -9.95 -7.24 14.90
CA GLY A 117 -9.93 -6.58 13.59
C GLY A 117 -8.61 -6.80 12.82
N ALA A 118 -7.48 -6.72 13.50
CA ALA A 118 -6.17 -7.01 12.92
C ALA A 118 -6.06 -8.47 12.46
N LEU A 119 -6.48 -9.43 13.29
CA LEU A 119 -6.47 -10.85 12.91
C LEU A 119 -7.36 -11.16 11.72
N VAL A 120 -8.56 -10.57 11.66
CA VAL A 120 -9.46 -10.70 10.51
C VAL A 120 -8.85 -10.09 9.24
N ALA A 121 -8.24 -8.91 9.35
CA ALA A 121 -7.59 -8.25 8.22
C ALA A 121 -6.41 -9.08 7.67
N PHE A 122 -5.57 -9.62 8.55
CA PHE A 122 -4.45 -10.48 8.13
C PHE A 122 -4.94 -11.80 7.53
N GLY A 123 -5.94 -12.42 8.13
CA GLY A 123 -6.58 -13.62 7.58
C GLY A 123 -7.16 -13.37 6.18
N GLY A 124 -7.82 -12.23 5.99
CA GLY A 124 -8.35 -11.80 4.69
C GLY A 124 -7.26 -11.57 3.65
N ALA A 125 -6.14 -10.95 4.03
CA ALA A 125 -5.00 -10.73 3.14
C ALA A 125 -4.36 -12.05 2.69
N ILE A 126 -4.22 -13.01 3.60
CA ILE A 126 -3.71 -14.35 3.31
C ILE A 126 -4.66 -15.09 2.35
N LEU A 127 -5.97 -15.09 2.62
CA LEU A 127 -6.98 -15.73 1.78
C LEU A 127 -7.01 -15.11 0.36
N ALA A 128 -6.91 -13.80 0.25
CA ALA A 128 -6.85 -13.11 -1.04
C ALA A 128 -5.64 -13.56 -1.87
N SER A 129 -4.50 -13.81 -1.22
CA SER A 129 -3.28 -14.29 -1.88
C SER A 129 -3.42 -15.69 -2.47
N PHE A 130 -4.16 -16.58 -1.83
CA PHE A 130 -4.42 -17.93 -2.33
C PHE A 130 -5.42 -17.93 -3.50
N GLY A 131 -6.41 -17.04 -3.49
CA GLY A 131 -7.42 -16.96 -4.56
C GLY A 131 -6.85 -16.61 -5.92
N GLU A 132 -5.84 -15.74 -5.98
CA GLU A 132 -5.18 -15.37 -7.23
C GLU A 132 -4.30 -16.49 -7.82
N HIS A 133 -3.68 -17.33 -7.00
CA HIS A 133 -2.92 -18.48 -7.47
C HIS A 133 -3.79 -19.51 -8.18
N ALA A 134 -5.02 -19.71 -7.73
CA ALA A 134 -5.98 -20.61 -8.36
C ALA A 134 -6.42 -20.11 -9.74
N SER A 135 -6.65 -18.79 -9.89
CA SER A 135 -7.07 -18.18 -11.18
C SER A 135 -5.94 -18.07 -12.22
N GLY A 136 -4.69 -17.93 -11.76
CA GLY A 136 -3.52 -17.80 -12.66
C GLY A 136 -3.12 -19.14 -13.31
N GLY A 137 -3.40 -20.26 -12.65
CA GLY A 137 -3.12 -21.62 -13.16
C GLY A 137 -4.03 -22.03 -14.31
N ASP A 138 -5.27 -21.56 -14.30
CA ASP A 138 -6.27 -21.92 -15.31
C ASP A 138 -6.01 -21.18 -16.63
N ARG A 139 -5.65 -19.89 -16.58
CA ARG A 139 -5.32 -19.12 -17.80
C ARG A 139 -4.11 -19.63 -18.57
N ARG A 140 -3.13 -20.24 -17.91
CA ARG A 140 -1.96 -20.81 -18.59
C ARG A 140 -2.29 -22.12 -19.32
N ARG A 141 -3.31 -22.84 -18.89
CA ARG A 141 -3.78 -24.06 -19.58
C ARG A 141 -4.54 -23.74 -20.86
N ASP A 142 -5.24 -22.61 -20.90
CA ASP A 142 -6.00 -22.18 -22.06
C ASP A 142 -5.12 -21.55 -23.16
N GLU A 143 -3.91 -21.10 -22.80
CA GLU A 143 -2.94 -20.49 -23.74
C GLU A 143 -1.93 -21.48 -24.33
N GLU A 144 -1.94 -22.77 -23.92
CA GLU A 144 -1.09 -23.77 -24.51
C GLU A 144 -1.71 -24.22 -25.85
N PRO A 145 -1.14 -23.77 -27.01
CA PRO A 145 -1.68 -24.22 -28.31
C PRO A 145 -1.53 -25.72 -28.34
N SER A 146 -2.60 -26.40 -28.70
CA SER A 146 -2.63 -27.82 -29.02
C SER A 146 -1.62 -28.12 -30.15
N ALA A 147 -0.35 -28.10 -29.85
CA ALA A 147 0.73 -28.54 -30.70
C ALA A 147 0.78 -30.05 -30.65
N GLY A 148 0.00 -30.70 -31.51
CA GLY A 148 0.05 -32.15 -31.58
C GLY A 148 -1.13 -32.80 -32.29
N ARG A 149 -1.34 -32.50 -33.58
CA ARG A 149 -1.91 -33.47 -34.56
C ARG A 149 -1.51 -33.07 -35.98
#